data_f22273e4a69777fcdfc0108c02d488ea
#
_entry.id   f22273e4a69777fcdfc0108c02d488ea
#
_cell.length_a   1.000
_cell.length_b   1.000
_cell.length_c   1.000
_cell.angle_alpha   90.00
_cell.angle_beta   90.00
_cell.angle_gamma   90.00
#
_symmetry.space_group_name_H-M   'P 1'
#
loop_
_entity.id
_entity.type
_entity.pdbx_description
1 polymer ?
#
loop_
_entity_poly.entity_id
_entity_poly.type
_entity_poly.pdbx_seq_one_letter_code
_entity_poly.pdbx_strand_id
1 'polypeptide(L)'
;FELLVTDEKDLAGLPESVKEAAVAAAKEKGATVFGYYVDDPERFGVVEFDENYNAVSIEEKPAEPKSSYAVTGLYFYPGDVAAKAHEVKPSARGELEITTLNQMYLEEGTLSVVTLGRGYAWLDTGTMESLHEAAEFVRAVEHSQDLPVSVPEEIAWENGWIDTARLEEAAAAYGKSVYGQHLKKVAAGEIVNSPREY
;
A
#
# COMPACT_ATOMS: atom_id res chain seq x y z
N PHE A 1 6.66 -2.83 5.09
CA PHE A 1 7.18 -1.51 4.69
C PHE A 1 6.34 -0.46 5.42
N GLU A 2 6.89 0.12 6.49
CA GLU A 2 6.30 1.30 7.11
C GLU A 2 6.78 2.51 6.29
N LEU A 3 5.88 3.09 5.50
CA LEU A 3 6.13 4.40 4.90
C LEU A 3 5.81 5.45 5.97
N LEU A 4 6.82 6.01 6.59
CA LEU A 4 6.65 7.14 7.50
C LEU A 4 6.47 8.41 6.65
N VAL A 5 5.23 8.83 6.44
CA VAL A 5 4.93 10.09 5.75
C VAL A 5 5.10 11.25 6.74
N THR A 6 6.14 12.02 6.57
CA THR A 6 6.44 13.19 7.41
C THR A 6 6.24 14.53 6.68
N ASP A 7 6.21 14.52 5.34
CA ASP A 7 6.01 15.68 4.47
C ASP A 7 5.15 15.27 3.26
N GLU A 8 4.46 16.22 2.63
CA GLU A 8 3.71 16.00 1.38
C GLU A 8 4.60 15.47 0.24
N LYS A 9 5.90 15.74 0.26
CA LYS A 9 6.87 15.20 -0.69
C LYS A 9 7.02 13.68 -0.60
N ASP A 10 6.78 13.11 0.58
CA ASP A 10 6.87 11.66 0.80
C ASP A 10 5.73 10.91 0.06
N LEU A 11 4.72 11.63 -0.39
CA LEU A 11 3.58 11.12 -1.15
C LEU A 11 3.79 11.20 -2.67
N ALA A 12 4.93 11.73 -3.14
CA ALA A 12 5.23 11.81 -4.56
C ALA A 12 5.18 10.43 -5.23
N GLY A 13 4.57 10.35 -6.41
CA GLY A 13 4.42 9.08 -7.13
C GLY A 13 3.20 8.24 -6.74
N LEU A 14 2.50 8.55 -5.64
CA LEU A 14 1.26 7.87 -5.31
C LEU A 14 0.07 8.42 -6.13
N PRO A 15 -0.94 7.57 -6.45
CA PRO A 15 -2.19 8.05 -7.04
C PRO A 15 -2.83 9.15 -6.18
N GLU A 16 -3.49 10.13 -6.81
CA GLU A 16 -4.05 11.29 -6.10
C GLU A 16 -5.02 10.90 -4.99
N SER A 17 -5.88 9.91 -5.23
CA SER A 17 -6.80 9.38 -4.21
C SER A 17 -6.10 8.83 -2.97
N VAL A 18 -4.91 8.26 -3.13
CA VAL A 18 -4.08 7.74 -2.03
C VAL A 18 -3.40 8.89 -1.29
N LYS A 19 -2.92 9.90 -2.01
CA LYS A 19 -2.36 11.13 -1.41
C LYS A 19 -3.40 11.88 -0.60
N GLU A 20 -4.58 12.11 -1.16
CA GLU A 20 -5.69 12.77 -0.47
C GLU A 20 -6.07 12.03 0.80
N ALA A 21 -6.16 10.70 0.76
CA ALA A 21 -6.43 9.87 1.92
C ALA A 21 -5.36 9.98 3.00
N ALA A 22 -4.07 9.95 2.62
CA ALA A 22 -2.95 10.10 3.55
C ALA A 22 -2.94 11.48 4.21
N VAL A 23 -3.17 12.54 3.42
CA VAL A 23 -3.23 13.93 3.91
C VAL A 23 -4.44 14.12 4.83
N ALA A 24 -5.61 13.55 4.49
CA ALA A 24 -6.80 13.59 5.33
C ALA A 24 -6.54 12.89 6.68
N ALA A 25 -5.98 11.69 6.67
CA ALA A 25 -5.63 10.95 7.90
C ALA A 25 -4.69 11.77 8.79
N ALA A 26 -3.68 12.42 8.20
CA ALA A 26 -2.73 13.24 8.95
C ALA A 26 -3.37 14.52 9.53
N LYS A 27 -4.27 15.19 8.78
CA LYS A 27 -4.92 16.44 9.19
C LYS A 27 -6.05 16.23 10.18
N GLU A 28 -6.86 15.20 9.98
CA GLU A 28 -8.06 14.93 10.77
C GLU A 28 -7.78 14.09 12.01
N LYS A 29 -6.52 13.69 12.22
CA LYS A 29 -6.10 12.78 13.31
C LYS A 29 -6.85 11.45 13.30
N GLY A 30 -7.23 10.98 12.11
CA GLY A 30 -7.93 9.73 11.88
C GLY A 30 -7.05 8.72 11.14
N ALA A 31 -7.44 7.44 11.20
CA ALA A 31 -6.83 6.39 10.40
C ALA A 31 -7.48 6.30 9.03
N THR A 32 -6.71 5.90 8.01
CA THR A 32 -7.24 5.57 6.70
C THR A 32 -6.77 4.18 6.29
N VAL A 33 -7.71 3.34 5.89
CA VAL A 33 -7.47 2.00 5.34
C VAL A 33 -8.06 1.90 3.94
N PHE A 34 -7.65 0.88 3.19
CA PHE A 34 -8.09 0.71 1.81
C PHE A 34 -8.84 -0.59 1.65
N GLY A 35 -10.03 -0.52 1.05
CA GLY A 35 -10.89 -1.65 0.74
C GLY A 35 -10.74 -2.07 -0.72
N TYR A 36 -10.56 -3.36 -0.98
CA TYR A 36 -10.50 -3.95 -2.31
C TYR A 36 -11.56 -5.02 -2.46
N TYR A 37 -12.28 -5.00 -3.59
CA TYR A 37 -13.32 -5.99 -3.85
C TYR A 37 -12.70 -7.36 -4.16
N VAL A 38 -13.14 -8.40 -3.44
CA VAL A 38 -12.69 -9.79 -3.59
C VAL A 38 -13.88 -10.75 -3.62
N ASP A 39 -13.68 -11.91 -4.20
CA ASP A 39 -14.70 -12.97 -4.29
C ASP A 39 -14.69 -13.90 -3.06
N ASP A 40 -13.61 -13.89 -2.27
CA ASP A 40 -13.36 -14.75 -1.10
C ASP A 40 -13.06 -13.93 0.17
N PRO A 41 -13.97 -13.01 0.58
CA PRO A 41 -13.72 -12.04 1.66
C PRO A 41 -13.46 -12.69 3.03
N GLU A 42 -13.94 -13.90 3.27
CA GLU A 42 -13.74 -14.64 4.53
C GLU A 42 -12.26 -14.90 4.88
N ARG A 43 -11.36 -14.70 3.94
CA ARG A 43 -9.91 -14.87 4.15
C ARG A 43 -9.25 -13.65 4.77
N PHE A 44 -9.92 -12.51 4.80
CA PHE A 44 -9.33 -11.19 5.08
C PHE A 44 -10.07 -10.46 6.20
N GLY A 45 -9.52 -9.34 6.62
CA GLY A 45 -10.29 -8.33 7.34
C GLY A 45 -11.34 -7.74 6.38
N VAL A 46 -12.60 -7.75 6.78
CA VAL A 46 -13.71 -7.30 5.93
C VAL A 46 -14.33 -6.04 6.51
N VAL A 47 -14.53 -5.04 5.68
CA VAL A 47 -15.23 -3.80 6.05
C VAL A 47 -16.67 -3.82 5.53
N GLU A 48 -17.62 -3.48 6.40
CA GLU A 48 -19.03 -3.26 6.04
C GLU A 48 -19.30 -1.77 5.91
N PHE A 49 -20.12 -1.39 4.91
CA PHE A 49 -20.50 -0.01 4.64
C PHE A 49 -21.99 0.22 4.85
N ASP A 50 -22.36 1.43 5.26
CA ASP A 50 -23.73 1.92 5.20
C ASP A 50 -24.12 2.38 3.78
N GLU A 51 -25.36 2.87 3.63
CA GLU A 51 -25.89 3.39 2.36
C GLU A 51 -25.13 4.63 1.83
N ASN A 52 -24.37 5.30 2.69
CA ASN A 52 -23.54 6.47 2.35
C ASN A 52 -22.06 6.14 2.15
N TYR A 53 -21.70 4.85 2.10
CA TYR A 53 -20.34 4.35 2.00
C TYR A 53 -19.46 4.70 3.22
N ASN A 54 -20.03 4.92 4.39
CA ASN A 54 -19.25 4.99 5.63
C ASN A 54 -19.04 3.60 6.18
N ALA A 55 -17.84 3.33 6.70
CA ALA A 55 -17.57 2.08 7.38
C ALA A 55 -18.37 1.98 8.67
N VAL A 56 -19.10 0.89 8.85
CA VAL A 56 -19.94 0.63 10.05
C VAL A 56 -19.44 -0.54 10.88
N SER A 57 -18.73 -1.47 10.26
CA SER A 57 -18.05 -2.54 10.96
C SER A 57 -16.78 -2.97 10.22
N ILE A 58 -15.85 -3.56 10.95
CA ILE A 58 -14.66 -4.21 10.41
C ILE A 58 -14.42 -5.48 11.21
N GLU A 59 -14.25 -6.62 10.53
CA GLU A 59 -14.16 -7.94 11.18
C GLU A 59 -13.04 -8.77 10.53
N GLU A 60 -12.20 -9.39 11.36
CA GLU A 60 -11.12 -10.25 10.89
C GLU A 60 -11.63 -11.64 10.54
N LYS A 61 -11.45 -12.04 9.29
CA LYS A 61 -11.79 -13.37 8.76
C LYS A 61 -13.17 -13.87 9.21
N PRO A 62 -14.23 -13.10 8.93
CA PRO A 62 -15.58 -13.46 9.37
C PRO A 62 -16.04 -14.74 8.69
N ALA A 63 -16.73 -15.61 9.46
CA ALA A 63 -17.34 -16.83 8.89
C ALA A 63 -18.48 -16.50 7.93
N GLU A 64 -19.16 -15.38 8.14
CA GLU A 64 -20.24 -14.84 7.30
C GLU A 64 -19.94 -13.37 6.98
N PRO A 65 -19.14 -13.12 5.89
CA PRO A 65 -18.77 -11.78 5.50
C PRO A 65 -19.99 -10.90 5.17
N LYS A 66 -20.03 -9.68 5.69
CA LYS A 66 -21.11 -8.73 5.44
C LYS A 66 -20.90 -7.90 4.17
N SER A 67 -19.73 -7.96 3.60
CA SER A 67 -19.41 -7.35 2.31
C SER A 67 -18.31 -8.14 1.59
N SER A 68 -18.03 -7.78 0.34
CA SER A 68 -16.90 -8.31 -0.44
C SER A 68 -15.68 -7.37 -0.43
N TYR A 69 -15.60 -6.42 0.49
CA TYR A 69 -14.46 -5.51 0.57
C TYR A 69 -13.45 -5.95 1.62
N ALA A 70 -12.36 -6.54 1.15
CA ALA A 70 -11.20 -6.87 1.98
C ALA A 70 -10.37 -5.63 2.27
N VAL A 71 -9.90 -5.50 3.51
CA VAL A 71 -8.94 -4.46 3.90
C VAL A 71 -7.56 -4.87 3.42
N THR A 72 -6.94 -4.01 2.62
CA THR A 72 -5.60 -4.25 2.08
C THR A 72 -4.51 -4.02 3.12
N GLY A 73 -3.26 -4.36 2.79
CA GLY A 73 -2.09 -4.12 3.66
C GLY A 73 -1.53 -2.68 3.61
N LEU A 74 -2.31 -1.71 3.14
CA LEU A 74 -1.93 -0.29 3.11
C LEU A 74 -2.73 0.48 4.16
N TYR A 75 -2.02 1.14 5.08
CA TYR A 75 -2.61 1.86 6.19
C TYR A 75 -1.96 3.22 6.38
N PHE A 76 -2.75 4.24 6.70
CA PHE A 76 -2.26 5.52 7.19
C PHE A 76 -2.84 5.79 8.57
N TYR A 77 -1.96 6.03 9.52
CA TYR A 77 -2.35 6.25 10.90
C TYR A 77 -1.82 7.59 11.42
N PRO A 78 -2.55 8.24 12.32
CA PRO A 78 -2.05 9.40 13.05
C PRO A 78 -0.96 9.01 14.06
N GLY A 79 -0.28 10.02 14.62
CA GLY A 79 0.88 9.81 15.50
C GLY A 79 0.60 9.06 16.82
N ASP A 80 -0.66 8.85 17.20
CA ASP A 80 -1.05 8.10 18.39
C ASP A 80 -1.12 6.58 18.18
N VAL A 81 -0.91 6.11 16.94
CA VAL A 81 -1.02 4.70 16.55
C VAL A 81 -0.18 3.77 17.44
N ALA A 82 1.04 4.18 17.80
CA ALA A 82 1.91 3.38 18.65
C ALA A 82 1.30 3.15 20.05
N ALA A 83 0.66 4.17 20.63
CA ALA A 83 -0.02 4.04 21.92
C ALA A 83 -1.21 3.09 21.82
N LYS A 84 -2.07 3.24 20.80
CA LYS A 84 -3.21 2.34 20.56
C LYS A 84 -2.77 0.90 20.28
N ALA A 85 -1.70 0.72 19.50
CA ALA A 85 -1.17 -0.62 19.22
C ALA A 85 -0.74 -1.38 20.48
N HIS A 86 -0.24 -0.68 21.51
CA HIS A 86 0.08 -1.28 22.79
C HIS A 86 -1.15 -1.75 23.60
N GLU A 87 -2.33 -1.25 23.26
CA GLU A 87 -3.60 -1.64 23.92
C GLU A 87 -4.25 -2.85 23.26
N VAL A 88 -3.82 -3.21 22.03
CA VAL A 88 -4.34 -4.37 21.30
C VAL A 88 -4.02 -5.65 22.07
N LYS A 89 -5.04 -6.47 22.28
CA LYS A 89 -4.92 -7.77 22.93
C LYS A 89 -5.00 -8.90 21.90
N PRO A 90 -4.37 -10.04 22.17
CA PRO A 90 -4.49 -11.20 21.31
C PRO A 90 -5.95 -11.59 21.08
N SER A 91 -6.30 -11.87 19.85
CA SER A 91 -7.60 -12.38 19.41
C SER A 91 -7.84 -13.82 19.93
N ALA A 92 -9.02 -14.37 19.67
CA ALA A 92 -9.31 -15.78 19.93
C ALA A 92 -8.36 -16.74 19.17
N ARG A 93 -7.69 -16.25 18.12
CA ARG A 93 -6.66 -16.98 17.35
C ARG A 93 -5.26 -16.89 18.02
N GLY A 94 -5.11 -16.08 19.07
CA GLY A 94 -3.84 -15.84 19.75
C GLY A 94 -2.92 -14.84 19.06
N GLU A 95 -3.42 -14.09 18.05
CA GLU A 95 -2.67 -13.12 17.25
C GLU A 95 -3.07 -11.69 17.63
N LEU A 96 -2.11 -10.75 17.53
CA LEU A 96 -2.39 -9.32 17.61
C LEU A 96 -2.87 -8.89 16.22
N GLU A 97 -4.17 -8.63 16.10
CA GLU A 97 -4.78 -8.33 14.81
C GLU A 97 -4.74 -6.84 14.50
N ILE A 98 -4.30 -6.48 13.29
CA ILE A 98 -4.37 -5.10 12.79
C ILE A 98 -5.84 -4.63 12.69
N THR A 99 -6.76 -5.56 12.43
CA THR A 99 -8.20 -5.30 12.40
C THR A 99 -8.72 -4.77 13.73
N THR A 100 -8.19 -5.24 14.87
CA THR A 100 -8.54 -4.71 16.19
C THR A 100 -8.10 -3.24 16.35
N LEU A 101 -6.91 -2.90 15.84
CA LEU A 101 -6.44 -1.51 15.82
C LEU A 101 -7.33 -0.62 14.96
N ASN A 102 -7.70 -1.09 13.77
CA ASN A 102 -8.63 -0.37 12.89
C ASN A 102 -10.02 -0.20 13.53
N GLN A 103 -10.49 -1.21 14.26
CA GLN A 103 -11.75 -1.14 14.99
C GLN A 103 -11.74 -0.06 16.07
N MET A 104 -10.61 0.15 16.77
CA MET A 104 -10.50 1.25 17.75
C MET A 104 -10.73 2.61 17.11
N TYR A 105 -10.17 2.87 15.93
CA TYR A 105 -10.43 4.10 15.18
C TYR A 105 -11.86 4.19 14.65
N LEU A 106 -12.46 3.05 14.27
CA LEU A 106 -13.86 3.01 13.85
C LEU A 106 -14.80 3.38 15.00
N GLU A 107 -14.59 2.82 16.20
CA GLU A 107 -15.37 3.10 17.41
C GLU A 107 -15.26 4.55 17.87
N GLU A 108 -14.11 5.19 17.62
CA GLU A 108 -13.89 6.61 17.88
C GLU A 108 -14.49 7.52 16.78
N GLY A 109 -15.00 6.94 15.68
CA GLY A 109 -15.53 7.68 14.54
C GLY A 109 -14.43 8.38 13.72
N THR A 110 -13.20 7.88 13.78
CA THR A 110 -12.02 8.46 13.13
C THR A 110 -11.36 7.52 12.11
N LEU A 111 -12.04 6.44 11.69
CA LEU A 111 -11.62 5.56 10.61
C LEU A 111 -12.23 6.00 9.28
N SER A 112 -11.40 6.24 8.29
CA SER A 112 -11.80 6.42 6.90
C SER A 112 -11.45 5.18 6.07
N VAL A 113 -12.31 4.82 5.12
CA VAL A 113 -12.04 3.72 4.19
C VAL A 113 -12.10 4.24 2.76
N VAL A 114 -11.03 4.04 2.02
CA VAL A 114 -10.94 4.37 0.58
C VAL A 114 -11.05 3.09 -0.22
N THR A 115 -12.04 2.98 -1.10
CA THR A 115 -12.19 1.81 -1.96
C THR A 115 -11.30 1.94 -3.20
N LEU A 116 -10.48 0.91 -3.43
CA LEU A 116 -9.66 0.79 -4.63
C LEU A 116 -10.52 0.20 -5.75
N GLY A 117 -10.71 0.97 -6.81
CA GLY A 117 -11.53 0.57 -7.95
C GLY A 117 -10.73 -0.18 -9.03
N ARG A 118 -11.30 -0.23 -10.24
CA ARG A 118 -10.62 -0.78 -11.42
C ARG A 118 -9.39 0.05 -11.75
N GLY A 119 -8.29 -0.61 -12.06
CA GLY A 119 -6.99 0.04 -12.30
C GLY A 119 -5.99 -0.19 -11.19
N TYR A 120 -6.45 -0.68 -10.04
CA TYR A 120 -5.57 -1.21 -8.99
C TYR A 120 -5.53 -2.73 -9.07
N ALA A 121 -4.37 -3.31 -8.81
CA ALA A 121 -4.20 -4.73 -8.58
C ALA A 121 -3.68 -4.92 -7.16
N TRP A 122 -4.51 -5.53 -6.32
CA TRP A 122 -4.09 -5.97 -5.00
C TRP A 122 -3.93 -7.49 -5.03
N LEU A 123 -2.75 -7.96 -4.66
CA LEU A 123 -2.38 -9.37 -4.72
C LEU A 123 -1.93 -9.81 -3.33
N ASP A 124 -2.72 -10.69 -2.71
CA ASP A 124 -2.30 -11.39 -1.51
C ASP A 124 -1.30 -12.48 -1.85
N THR A 125 -0.25 -12.64 -1.06
CA THR A 125 0.81 -13.62 -1.27
C THR A 125 0.92 -14.62 -0.12
N GLY A 126 -0.19 -14.82 0.60
CA GLY A 126 -0.26 -15.66 1.80
C GLY A 126 -0.21 -17.16 1.54
N THR A 127 -0.38 -17.61 0.30
CA THR A 127 -0.29 -19.02 -0.11
C THR A 127 0.73 -19.19 -1.22
N MET A 128 1.19 -20.43 -1.44
CA MET A 128 2.12 -20.71 -2.56
C MET A 128 1.46 -20.44 -3.91
N GLU A 129 0.17 -20.69 -4.04
CA GLU A 129 -0.59 -20.44 -5.26
C GLU A 129 -0.70 -18.95 -5.53
N SER A 130 -1.18 -18.16 -4.55
CA SER A 130 -1.32 -16.71 -4.71
C SER A 130 0.02 -15.99 -4.91
N LEU A 131 1.10 -16.51 -4.32
CA LEU A 131 2.46 -16.02 -4.59
C LEU A 131 2.87 -16.25 -6.04
N HIS A 132 2.53 -17.41 -6.61
CA HIS A 132 2.81 -17.73 -8.00
C HIS A 132 2.00 -16.84 -8.95
N GLU A 133 0.70 -16.68 -8.70
CA GLU A 133 -0.17 -15.79 -9.47
C GLU A 133 0.33 -14.33 -9.43
N ALA A 134 0.76 -13.85 -8.26
CA ALA A 134 1.34 -12.51 -8.13
C ALA A 134 2.63 -12.36 -8.95
N ALA A 135 3.49 -13.37 -8.93
CA ALA A 135 4.73 -13.36 -9.72
C ALA A 135 4.44 -13.37 -11.24
N GLU A 136 3.45 -14.15 -11.70
CA GLU A 136 3.04 -14.15 -13.10
C GLU A 136 2.42 -12.81 -13.52
N PHE A 137 1.59 -12.20 -12.66
CA PHE A 137 1.02 -10.89 -12.91
C PHE A 137 2.11 -9.82 -13.06
N VAL A 138 3.03 -9.72 -12.09
CA VAL A 138 4.14 -8.76 -12.13
C VAL A 138 4.96 -8.96 -13.40
N ARG A 139 5.33 -10.20 -13.73
CA ARG A 139 6.07 -10.53 -14.94
C ARG A 139 5.33 -10.08 -16.21
N ALA A 140 4.02 -10.29 -16.29
CA ALA A 140 3.22 -9.88 -17.43
C ALA A 140 3.18 -8.35 -17.59
N VAL A 141 3.04 -7.61 -16.49
CA VAL A 141 3.07 -6.14 -16.48
C VAL A 141 4.44 -5.63 -16.94
N GLU A 142 5.53 -6.11 -16.33
CA GLU A 142 6.89 -5.72 -16.68
C GLU A 142 7.21 -6.00 -18.15
N HIS A 143 6.79 -7.17 -18.65
CA HIS A 143 7.00 -7.52 -20.04
C HIS A 143 6.20 -6.65 -21.00
N SER A 144 4.99 -6.24 -20.63
CA SER A 144 4.14 -5.40 -21.49
C SER A 144 4.59 -3.93 -21.54
N GLN A 145 5.20 -3.46 -20.45
CA GLN A 145 5.66 -2.08 -20.31
C GLN A 145 7.15 -1.90 -20.61
N ASP A 146 7.91 -3.00 -20.68
CA ASP A 146 9.37 -3.02 -20.76
C ASP A 146 10.06 -2.25 -19.61
N LEU A 147 9.40 -2.21 -18.45
CA LEU A 147 9.82 -1.53 -17.23
C LEU A 147 9.57 -2.43 -16.02
N PRO A 148 10.51 -2.48 -15.05
CA PRO A 148 10.29 -3.22 -13.82
C PRO A 148 9.25 -2.52 -12.92
N VAL A 149 8.47 -3.33 -12.21
CA VAL A 149 7.52 -2.84 -11.20
C VAL A 149 8.28 -2.51 -9.93
N SER A 150 8.12 -1.28 -9.43
CA SER A 150 8.67 -0.83 -8.15
C SER A 150 10.20 -0.97 -8.06
N VAL A 151 10.90 0.08 -8.42
CA VAL A 151 12.36 0.19 -8.33
C VAL A 151 12.70 1.16 -7.21
N PRO A 152 12.99 0.68 -5.96
CA PRO A 152 13.17 1.54 -4.79
C PRO A 152 14.23 2.62 -4.98
N GLU A 153 15.36 2.32 -5.63
CA GLU A 153 16.45 3.28 -5.86
C GLU A 153 16.04 4.37 -6.86
N GLU A 154 15.27 4.03 -7.90
CA GLU A 154 14.72 5.00 -8.86
C GLU A 154 13.71 5.90 -8.16
N ILE A 155 12.77 5.33 -7.40
CA ILE A 155 11.79 6.08 -6.60
C ILE A 155 12.51 7.03 -5.64
N ALA A 156 13.54 6.58 -4.94
CA ALA A 156 14.32 7.40 -4.03
C ALA A 156 15.06 8.54 -4.75
N TRP A 157 15.56 8.29 -5.95
CA TRP A 157 16.22 9.29 -6.77
C TRP A 157 15.22 10.33 -7.33
N GLU A 158 14.08 9.89 -7.85
CA GLU A 158 13.02 10.78 -8.36
C GLU A 158 12.49 11.72 -7.27
N ASN A 159 12.39 11.23 -6.03
CA ASN A 159 11.98 12.03 -4.87
C ASN A 159 13.11 12.86 -4.25
N GLY A 160 14.33 12.78 -4.80
CA GLY A 160 15.48 13.54 -4.29
C GLY A 160 16.00 13.05 -2.94
N TRP A 161 15.65 11.82 -2.51
CA TRP A 161 16.16 11.22 -1.28
C TRP A 161 17.59 10.70 -1.45
N ILE A 162 17.97 10.36 -2.67
CA ILE A 162 19.35 10.05 -3.06
C ILE A 162 19.72 10.87 -4.29
N ASP A 163 21.02 11.13 -4.45
CA ASP A 163 21.56 11.78 -5.63
C ASP A 163 21.92 10.78 -6.74
N THR A 164 22.28 11.31 -7.92
CA THR A 164 22.67 10.50 -9.07
C THR A 164 23.89 9.63 -8.79
N ALA A 165 24.86 10.12 -8.01
CA ALA A 165 26.05 9.36 -7.67
C ALA A 165 25.70 8.11 -6.85
N ARG A 166 24.76 8.23 -5.91
CA ARG A 166 24.26 7.09 -5.13
C ARG A 166 23.47 6.10 -5.99
N LEU A 167 22.70 6.59 -6.95
CA LEU A 167 21.98 5.73 -7.91
C LEU A 167 22.96 4.95 -8.80
N GLU A 168 24.02 5.59 -9.30
CA GLU A 168 25.08 4.95 -10.09
C GLU A 168 25.84 3.88 -9.27
N GLU A 169 26.10 4.16 -8.01
CA GLU A 169 26.72 3.19 -7.09
C GLU A 169 25.83 1.95 -6.90
N ALA A 170 24.52 2.14 -6.68
CA ALA A 170 23.54 1.06 -6.62
C ALA A 170 23.51 0.26 -7.93
N ALA A 171 23.45 0.93 -9.08
CA ALA A 171 23.49 0.30 -10.38
C ALA A 171 24.76 -0.55 -10.59
N ALA A 172 25.91 -0.08 -10.11
CA ALA A 172 27.16 -0.82 -10.17
C ALA A 172 27.14 -2.07 -9.26
N ALA A 173 26.53 -1.98 -8.08
CA ALA A 173 26.38 -3.11 -7.15
C ALA A 173 25.53 -4.24 -7.75
N TYR A 174 24.46 -3.92 -8.47
CA TYR A 174 23.63 -4.89 -9.20
C TYR A 174 24.27 -5.41 -10.51
N GLY A 175 25.33 -4.78 -10.98
CA GLY A 175 26.21 -5.25 -12.05
C GLY A 175 25.50 -5.42 -13.40
N LYS A 176 25.53 -6.66 -13.93
CA LYS A 176 24.95 -7.00 -15.24
C LYS A 176 23.50 -7.49 -15.18
N SER A 177 22.88 -7.50 -14.00
CA SER A 177 21.48 -7.88 -13.87
C SER A 177 20.56 -6.93 -14.68
N VAL A 178 19.35 -7.40 -15.01
CA VAL A 178 18.34 -6.56 -15.66
C VAL A 178 18.06 -5.31 -14.83
N TYR A 179 17.94 -5.48 -13.53
CA TYR A 179 17.74 -4.40 -12.57
C TYR A 179 18.87 -3.36 -12.60
N GLY A 180 20.14 -3.81 -12.53
CA GLY A 180 21.29 -2.92 -12.62
C GLY A 180 21.41 -2.19 -13.96
N GLN A 181 21.02 -2.83 -15.07
CA GLN A 181 20.98 -2.17 -16.37
C GLN A 181 19.86 -1.11 -16.43
N HIS A 182 18.71 -1.37 -15.82
CA HIS A 182 17.62 -0.39 -15.69
C HIS A 182 18.10 0.85 -14.93
N LEU A 183 18.68 0.69 -13.73
CA LEU A 183 19.21 1.81 -12.94
C LEU A 183 20.24 2.65 -13.69
N LYS A 184 21.08 2.03 -14.53
CA LYS A 184 22.04 2.76 -15.37
C LYS A 184 21.34 3.64 -16.40
N LYS A 185 20.28 3.14 -17.03
CA LYS A 185 19.49 3.91 -17.99
C LYS A 185 18.76 5.08 -17.33
N VAL A 186 18.22 4.85 -16.11
CA VAL A 186 17.62 5.92 -15.30
C VAL A 186 18.64 6.99 -14.95
N ALA A 187 19.82 6.62 -14.44
CA ALA A 187 20.89 7.55 -14.11
C ALA A 187 21.40 8.35 -15.31
N ALA A 188 21.38 7.73 -16.50
CA ALA A 188 21.73 8.37 -17.76
C ALA A 188 20.61 9.27 -18.34
N GLY A 189 19.42 9.29 -17.73
CA GLY A 189 18.25 10.02 -18.23
C GLY A 189 17.62 9.43 -19.50
N GLU A 190 17.89 8.16 -19.79
CA GLU A 190 17.32 7.45 -20.95
C GLU A 190 15.90 6.96 -20.67
N ILE A 191 15.51 6.80 -19.41
CA ILE A 191 14.17 6.40 -18.96
C ILE A 191 13.63 7.52 -18.09
N VAL A 192 12.43 7.97 -18.39
CA VAL A 192 11.67 8.94 -17.59
C VAL A 192 10.30 8.31 -17.32
N ASN A 193 10.12 7.80 -16.11
CA ASN A 193 8.89 7.09 -15.73
C ASN A 193 7.74 8.01 -15.33
N SER A 194 8.02 9.22 -14.93
CA SER A 194 6.96 10.16 -14.55
C SER A 194 6.50 10.95 -15.77
N PRO A 195 5.20 10.93 -16.15
CA PRO A 195 4.68 11.95 -17.01
C PRO A 195 4.88 13.28 -16.27
N ARG A 196 5.85 14.07 -16.74
CA ARG A 196 5.95 15.45 -16.25
C ARG A 196 4.60 16.09 -16.53
N GLU A 197 4.01 16.66 -15.50
CA GLU A 197 2.80 17.46 -15.65
C GLU A 197 3.02 18.47 -16.77
N TYR A 198 2.17 18.39 -17.79
CA TYR A 198 2.07 19.38 -18.85
C TYR A 198 1.10 20.48 -18.42
#